data_acd842a1546e543e8f3bcbfb8509c3b9
#
_entry.id   acd842a1546e543e8f3bcbfb8509c3b9
#
_cell.length_a   1.000
_cell.length_b   1.000
_cell.length_c   1.000
_cell.angle_alpha   90.00
_cell.angle_beta   90.00
_cell.angle_gamma   90.00
#
_symmetry.space_group_name_H-M   'P 1'
#
loop_
_entity.id
_entity.type
_entity.pdbx_description
1 polymer ?
#
loop_
_entity_poly.entity_id
_entity_poly.type
_entity_poly.pdbx_seq_one_letter_code
_entity_poly.pdbx_strand_id
1 'polypeptide(L)'
;MLDPQGFDAGKKISGRKRHILVDTLGLLLSVAVHAANIQDRDGMMLVLDRRTRRLFPFIERIYGDGGYQGPKAAKAAAKNGCWTIEIVERSPTAVGFEVLPKRWIVERTFAWLSRFRRLARDFERYARTVAAFIHLAMIRIMLKRLVASSSS
;
A
#
# COMPACT_ATOMS: atom_id res chain seq x y z
N MET A 1 -11.97 19.25 -9.33
CA MET A 1 -11.41 18.15 -10.14
C MET A 1 -10.23 17.56 -9.39
N LEU A 2 -10.11 16.23 -9.32
CA LEU A 2 -8.97 15.56 -8.68
C LEU A 2 -7.72 15.67 -9.57
N ASP A 3 -6.53 15.81 -8.94
CA ASP A 3 -5.26 15.92 -9.64
C ASP A 3 -4.21 15.03 -8.95
N PRO A 4 -3.69 13.99 -9.60
CA PRO A 4 -4.13 13.44 -10.88
C PRO A 4 -5.44 12.65 -10.78
N GLN A 5 -6.15 12.47 -11.88
CA GLN A 5 -7.34 11.63 -12.02
C GLN A 5 -7.16 10.69 -13.20
N GLY A 6 -7.64 9.45 -13.09
CA GLY A 6 -7.62 8.46 -14.16
C GLY A 6 -8.82 7.54 -14.09
N PHE A 7 -9.02 6.75 -15.14
CA PHE A 7 -10.08 5.76 -15.25
C PHE A 7 -9.50 4.35 -15.26
N ASP A 8 -9.87 3.52 -14.27
CA ASP A 8 -9.54 2.11 -14.24
C ASP A 8 -10.58 1.33 -15.06
N ALA A 9 -10.17 0.90 -16.26
CA ALA A 9 -11.06 0.18 -17.17
C ALA A 9 -11.48 -1.21 -16.64
N GLY A 10 -10.64 -1.84 -15.83
CA GLY A 10 -10.96 -3.14 -15.23
C GLY A 10 -12.03 -3.05 -14.14
N LYS A 11 -11.93 -2.05 -13.29
CA LYS A 11 -12.88 -1.78 -12.18
C LYS A 11 -14.01 -0.84 -12.59
N LYS A 12 -13.93 -0.22 -13.78
CA LYS A 12 -14.87 0.80 -14.29
C LYS A 12 -15.06 1.97 -13.32
N ILE A 13 -13.98 2.40 -12.67
CA ILE A 13 -13.99 3.46 -11.66
C ILE A 13 -13.05 4.59 -12.08
N SER A 14 -13.54 5.83 -11.99
CA SER A 14 -12.71 7.02 -12.15
C SER A 14 -12.21 7.51 -10.78
N GLY A 15 -10.94 7.89 -10.69
CA GLY A 15 -10.37 8.38 -9.46
C GLY A 15 -8.87 8.15 -9.34
N ARG A 16 -8.44 7.82 -8.12
CA ARG A 16 -7.04 7.56 -7.76
C ARG A 16 -6.90 6.21 -7.06
N LYS A 17 -5.73 5.60 -7.23
CA LYS A 17 -5.30 4.43 -6.45
C LYS A 17 -4.36 4.86 -5.34
N ARG A 18 -4.41 4.13 -4.24
CA ARG A 18 -3.52 4.29 -3.08
C ARG A 18 -2.72 3.01 -2.91
N HIS A 19 -1.41 3.09 -3.08
CA HIS A 19 -0.50 1.99 -2.75
C HIS A 19 0.19 2.29 -1.44
N ILE A 20 0.22 1.32 -0.55
CA ILE A 20 0.91 1.41 0.74
C ILE A 20 1.87 0.25 0.90
N LEU A 21 3.04 0.53 1.44
CA LEU A 21 3.95 -0.45 1.98
C LEU A 21 3.83 -0.40 3.51
N VAL A 22 3.59 -1.55 4.13
CA VAL A 22 3.41 -1.66 5.58
C VAL A 22 4.31 -2.76 6.14
N ASP A 23 4.67 -2.63 7.42
CA ASP A 23 5.34 -3.69 8.15
C ASP A 23 4.38 -4.83 8.56
N THR A 24 4.88 -5.83 9.26
CA THR A 24 4.09 -6.97 9.76
C THR A 24 3.04 -6.58 10.79
N LEU A 25 3.16 -5.41 11.42
CA LEU A 25 2.17 -4.85 12.33
C LEU A 25 1.12 -3.97 11.63
N GLY A 26 1.27 -3.75 10.33
CA GLY A 26 0.41 -2.88 9.53
C GLY A 26 0.75 -1.39 9.66
N LEU A 27 1.96 -1.05 10.15
CA LEU A 27 2.42 0.32 10.23
C LEU A 27 2.98 0.78 8.88
N LEU A 28 2.67 2.01 8.50
CA LEU A 28 3.02 2.56 7.20
C LEU A 28 4.52 2.82 7.09
N LEU A 29 5.14 2.27 6.04
CA LEU A 29 6.52 2.53 5.66
C LEU A 29 6.59 3.50 4.47
N SER A 30 5.69 3.33 3.49
CA SER A 30 5.64 4.19 2.31
C SER A 30 4.22 4.26 1.76
N VAL A 31 3.88 5.36 1.08
CA VAL A 31 2.59 5.56 0.42
C VAL A 31 2.76 6.30 -0.90
N ALA A 32 2.03 5.85 -1.91
CA ALA A 32 1.87 6.55 -3.18
C ALA A 32 0.38 6.68 -3.55
N VAL A 33 0.02 7.84 -4.06
CA VAL A 33 -1.34 8.13 -4.56
C VAL A 33 -1.20 8.61 -6.00
N HIS A 34 -1.85 7.92 -6.93
CA HIS A 34 -1.74 8.20 -8.36
C HIS A 34 -3.06 7.98 -9.09
N ALA A 35 -3.12 8.38 -10.36
CA ALA A 35 -4.30 8.21 -11.21
C ALA A 35 -4.69 6.74 -11.35
N ALA A 36 -5.99 6.45 -11.39
CA ALA A 36 -6.51 5.07 -11.38
C ALA A 36 -6.17 4.26 -12.64
N ASN A 37 -5.82 4.90 -13.76
CA ASN A 37 -5.41 4.25 -15.01
C ASN A 37 -4.01 3.60 -14.94
N ILE A 38 -3.18 3.97 -13.94
CA ILE A 38 -1.88 3.33 -13.74
C ILE A 38 -2.10 1.91 -13.20
N GLN A 39 -1.42 0.93 -13.81
CA GLN A 39 -1.51 -0.47 -13.37
C GLN A 39 -0.88 -0.67 -12.00
N ASP A 40 -1.37 -1.65 -11.24
CA ASP A 40 -0.93 -1.87 -9.86
C ASP A 40 0.57 -2.19 -9.78
N ARG A 41 1.12 -2.96 -10.74
CA ARG A 41 2.56 -3.24 -10.83
C ARG A 41 3.42 -1.99 -11.06
N ASP A 42 2.90 -0.99 -11.79
CA ASP A 42 3.61 0.27 -12.02
C ASP A 42 3.47 1.20 -10.79
N GLY A 43 2.31 1.18 -10.14
CA GLY A 43 2.06 1.89 -8.88
C GLY A 43 2.92 1.38 -7.72
N MET A 44 3.23 0.08 -7.67
CA MET A 44 4.14 -0.50 -6.69
C MET A 44 5.52 0.16 -6.73
N MET A 45 6.01 0.51 -7.92
CA MET A 45 7.32 1.14 -8.08
C MET A 45 7.41 2.52 -7.45
N LEU A 46 6.27 3.18 -7.23
CA LEU A 46 6.23 4.48 -6.56
C LEU A 46 6.42 4.35 -5.03
N VAL A 47 6.12 3.20 -4.45
CA VAL A 47 6.36 2.91 -3.03
C VAL A 47 7.67 2.17 -2.80
N LEU A 48 8.17 1.45 -3.82
CA LEU A 48 9.45 0.73 -3.80
C LEU A 48 10.54 1.53 -4.52
N ASP A 49 10.79 2.73 -4.04
CA ASP A 49 11.80 3.63 -4.59
C ASP A 49 13.13 3.60 -3.78
N ARG A 50 14.13 4.31 -4.28
CA ARG A 50 15.43 4.44 -3.61
C ARG A 50 15.33 5.11 -2.24
N ARG A 51 14.34 6.00 -2.03
CA ARG A 51 14.11 6.65 -0.74
C ARG A 51 13.64 5.62 0.29
N THR A 52 12.67 4.78 -0.08
CA THR A 52 12.19 3.68 0.77
C THR A 52 13.33 2.74 1.14
N ARG A 53 14.21 2.38 0.17
CA ARG A 53 15.39 1.54 0.46
C ARG A 53 16.34 2.19 1.45
N ARG A 54 16.57 3.49 1.32
CA ARG A 54 17.47 4.23 2.24
C ARG A 54 16.91 4.33 3.66
N LEU A 55 15.60 4.52 3.77
CA LEU A 55 14.93 4.62 5.08
C LEU A 55 14.80 3.27 5.79
N PHE A 56 14.63 2.20 5.02
CA PHE A 56 14.39 0.84 5.53
C PHE A 56 15.35 -0.16 4.89
N PRO A 57 16.67 -0.06 5.15
CA PRO A 57 17.67 -0.89 4.47
C PRO A 57 17.60 -2.37 4.83
N PHE A 58 16.95 -2.72 5.94
CA PHE A 58 16.78 -4.08 6.44
C PHE A 58 15.63 -4.85 5.78
N ILE A 59 14.80 -4.22 4.95
CA ILE A 59 13.74 -4.92 4.24
C ILE A 59 14.38 -5.74 3.11
N GLU A 60 14.13 -7.05 3.14
CA GLU A 60 14.60 -7.99 2.13
C GLU A 60 13.44 -8.55 1.30
N ARG A 61 12.30 -8.79 1.96
CA ARG A 61 11.18 -9.53 1.42
C ARG A 61 9.88 -8.72 1.50
N ILE A 62 9.15 -8.66 0.39
CA ILE A 62 7.90 -7.92 0.27
C ILE A 62 6.83 -8.86 -0.25
N TYR A 63 5.69 -8.88 0.42
CA TYR A 63 4.53 -9.68 0.04
C TYR A 63 3.52 -8.81 -0.72
N GLY A 64 3.08 -9.28 -1.88
CA GLY A 64 2.08 -8.61 -2.71
C GLY A 64 1.00 -9.56 -3.20
N ASP A 65 -0.11 -9.03 -3.67
CA ASP A 65 -1.15 -9.82 -4.35
C ASP A 65 -0.83 -10.03 -5.84
N GLY A 66 -1.68 -10.79 -6.54
CA GLY A 66 -1.50 -11.12 -7.96
C GLY A 66 -1.42 -9.91 -8.90
N GLY A 67 -1.94 -8.74 -8.50
CA GLY A 67 -1.81 -7.50 -9.27
C GLY A 67 -0.37 -7.01 -9.42
N TYR A 68 0.53 -7.51 -8.58
CA TYR A 68 1.96 -7.17 -8.56
C TYR A 68 2.86 -8.21 -9.25
N GLN A 69 2.27 -9.17 -9.94
CA GLN A 69 3.00 -10.20 -10.67
C GLN A 69 3.74 -9.66 -11.92
N GLY A 70 4.77 -10.41 -12.30
CA GLY A 70 5.42 -10.35 -13.58
C GLY A 70 6.85 -9.86 -13.56
N PRO A 71 7.60 -10.14 -14.65
CA PRO A 71 9.04 -9.88 -14.72
C PRO A 71 9.39 -8.39 -14.63
N LYS A 72 8.49 -7.49 -15.03
CA LYS A 72 8.69 -6.04 -14.89
C LYS A 72 8.74 -5.63 -13.41
N ALA A 73 7.81 -6.13 -12.58
CA ALA A 73 7.76 -5.83 -11.17
C ALA A 73 9.00 -6.36 -10.44
N ALA A 74 9.37 -7.62 -10.67
CA ALA A 74 10.56 -8.23 -10.09
C ALA A 74 11.85 -7.50 -10.50
N LYS A 75 12.02 -7.18 -11.79
CA LYS A 75 13.19 -6.46 -12.31
C LYS A 75 13.31 -5.05 -11.73
N ALA A 76 12.19 -4.36 -11.56
CA ALA A 76 12.17 -3.02 -11.04
C ALA A 76 12.44 -2.99 -9.52
N ALA A 77 11.92 -3.95 -8.76
CA ALA A 77 12.24 -4.13 -7.35
C ALA A 77 13.73 -4.41 -7.13
N ALA A 78 14.30 -5.31 -7.93
CA ALA A 78 15.73 -5.62 -7.91
C ALA A 78 16.60 -4.38 -8.22
N LYS A 79 16.20 -3.56 -9.20
CA LYS A 79 16.94 -2.36 -9.59
C LYS A 79 16.95 -1.28 -8.49
N ASN A 80 15.86 -1.09 -7.79
CA ASN A 80 15.70 0.00 -6.82
C ASN A 80 16.19 -0.36 -5.41
N GLY A 81 16.15 -1.63 -5.03
CA GLY A 81 16.43 -1.97 -3.64
C GLY A 81 16.83 -3.41 -3.35
N CYS A 82 17.04 -4.24 -4.36
CA CYS A 82 17.34 -5.67 -4.19
C CYS A 82 16.29 -6.40 -3.34
N TRP A 83 15.02 -6.01 -3.43
CA TRP A 83 13.91 -6.66 -2.74
C TRP A 83 13.48 -7.93 -3.47
N THR A 84 13.18 -8.97 -2.71
CA THR A 84 12.46 -10.15 -3.21
C THR A 84 10.97 -9.92 -3.04
N ILE A 85 10.20 -9.98 -4.14
CA ILE A 85 8.74 -9.87 -4.10
C ILE A 85 8.17 -11.28 -4.11
N GLU A 86 7.43 -11.62 -3.08
CA GLU A 86 6.65 -12.86 -2.98
C GLU A 86 5.18 -12.56 -3.23
N ILE A 87 4.62 -13.18 -4.26
CA ILE A 87 3.22 -13.03 -4.59
C ILE A 87 2.40 -14.03 -3.77
N VAL A 88 1.44 -13.50 -3.02
CA VAL A 88 0.51 -14.29 -2.22
C VAL A 88 -0.80 -14.42 -3.00
N GLU A 89 -1.00 -15.60 -3.59
CA GLU A 89 -2.19 -15.94 -4.35
C GLU A 89 -2.92 -17.11 -3.72
N ARG A 90 -4.21 -17.18 -3.99
CA ARG A 90 -5.02 -18.33 -3.64
C ARG A 90 -4.61 -19.51 -4.51
N SER A 91 -4.53 -20.71 -3.93
CA SER A 91 -4.33 -21.91 -4.72
C SER A 91 -5.44 -22.07 -5.77
N PRO A 92 -5.11 -22.38 -7.03
CA PRO A 92 -6.13 -22.64 -8.06
C PRO A 92 -7.08 -23.81 -7.70
N THR A 93 -6.61 -24.70 -6.83
CA THR A 93 -7.36 -25.88 -6.37
C THR A 93 -8.13 -25.65 -5.06
N ALA A 94 -7.99 -24.49 -4.43
CA ALA A 94 -8.66 -24.19 -3.17
C ALA A 94 -10.17 -24.02 -3.38
N VAL A 95 -10.95 -24.85 -2.67
CA VAL A 95 -12.41 -24.78 -2.60
C VAL A 95 -12.81 -24.11 -1.27
N GLY A 96 -13.70 -23.11 -1.33
CA GLY A 96 -14.15 -22.38 -0.14
C GLY A 96 -13.29 -21.18 0.24
N PHE A 97 -13.45 -20.65 1.45
CA PHE A 97 -12.69 -19.50 1.95
C PHE A 97 -11.30 -19.94 2.43
N GLU A 98 -10.25 -19.30 1.89
CA GLU A 98 -8.86 -19.50 2.30
C GLU A 98 -8.29 -18.18 2.84
N VAL A 99 -7.75 -18.22 4.06
CA VAL A 99 -7.03 -17.09 4.65
C VAL A 99 -5.62 -17.04 4.07
N LEU A 100 -5.39 -16.08 3.18
CA LEU A 100 -4.06 -15.88 2.60
C LEU A 100 -3.13 -15.22 3.62
N PRO A 101 -1.94 -15.79 3.88
CA PRO A 101 -0.98 -15.25 4.82
C PRO A 101 -0.62 -13.80 4.48
N LYS A 102 -0.57 -12.94 5.51
CA LYS A 102 -0.11 -11.54 5.42
C LYS A 102 -0.97 -10.57 4.58
N ARG A 103 -1.87 -11.04 3.71
CA ARG A 103 -2.77 -10.18 2.93
C ARG A 103 -3.67 -9.34 3.81
N TRP A 104 -4.24 -9.90 4.86
CA TRP A 104 -5.12 -9.22 5.81
C TRP A 104 -4.46 -8.02 6.51
N ILE A 105 -3.11 -7.96 6.54
CA ILE A 105 -2.37 -6.85 7.18
C ILE A 105 -2.63 -5.53 6.46
N VAL A 106 -2.53 -5.52 5.14
CA VAL A 106 -2.80 -4.33 4.31
C VAL A 106 -4.28 -3.96 4.38
N GLU A 107 -5.18 -4.94 4.31
CA GLU A 107 -6.63 -4.74 4.42
C GLU A 107 -6.99 -4.10 5.77
N ARG A 108 -6.40 -4.59 6.86
CA ARG A 108 -6.54 -4.01 8.20
C ARG A 108 -6.05 -2.56 8.26
N THR A 109 -4.91 -2.27 7.63
CA THR A 109 -4.37 -0.91 7.61
C THR A 109 -5.30 0.03 6.86
N PHE A 110 -5.84 -0.37 5.71
CA PHE A 110 -6.87 0.41 5.03
C PHE A 110 -8.13 0.60 5.88
N ALA A 111 -8.56 -0.43 6.61
CA ALA A 111 -9.68 -0.30 7.54
C ALA A 111 -9.41 0.72 8.66
N TRP A 112 -8.18 0.79 9.18
CA TRP A 112 -7.82 1.84 10.15
C TRP A 112 -7.85 3.23 9.52
N LEU A 113 -7.32 3.40 8.31
CA LEU A 113 -7.28 4.67 7.60
C LEU A 113 -8.70 5.15 7.24
N SER A 114 -9.63 4.25 6.90
CA SER A 114 -11.01 4.60 6.56
C SER A 114 -11.82 5.17 7.74
N ARG A 115 -11.37 4.96 8.98
CA ARG A 115 -11.98 5.58 10.17
C ARG A 115 -11.72 7.09 10.26
N PHE A 116 -10.76 7.60 9.52
CA PHE A 116 -10.51 9.04 9.44
C PHE A 116 -11.39 9.65 8.36
N ARG A 117 -12.27 10.56 8.75
CA ARG A 117 -13.28 11.19 7.88
C ARG A 117 -12.72 11.68 6.54
N ARG A 118 -11.53 12.31 6.56
CA ARG A 118 -10.86 12.84 5.35
C ARG A 118 -10.29 11.76 4.43
N LEU A 119 -10.15 10.52 4.91
CA LEU A 119 -9.62 9.38 4.16
C LEU A 119 -10.68 8.35 3.78
N ALA A 120 -11.88 8.44 4.36
CA ALA A 120 -13.01 7.56 4.06
C ALA A 120 -13.48 7.69 2.60
N ARG A 121 -13.33 8.89 2.03
CA ARG A 121 -13.55 9.19 0.61
C ARG A 121 -12.40 10.05 0.08
N ASP A 122 -12.35 10.23 -1.23
CA ASP A 122 -11.33 11.04 -1.89
C ASP A 122 -11.83 12.49 -2.06
N PHE A 123 -11.70 13.28 -0.99
CA PHE A 123 -12.13 14.68 -0.95
C PHE A 123 -11.04 15.66 -1.42
N GLU A 124 -9.78 15.23 -1.36
CA GLU A 124 -8.66 16.15 -1.58
C GLU A 124 -8.36 16.31 -3.06
N ARG A 125 -8.17 17.57 -3.49
CA ARG A 125 -7.82 17.85 -4.88
C ARG A 125 -6.50 17.19 -5.29
N TYR A 126 -5.46 17.32 -4.48
CA TYR A 126 -4.11 16.87 -4.80
C TYR A 126 -3.75 15.53 -4.14
N ALA A 127 -3.12 14.63 -4.92
CA ALA A 127 -2.64 13.35 -4.42
C ALA A 127 -1.67 13.49 -3.24
N ARG A 128 -0.78 14.50 -3.28
CA ARG A 128 0.14 14.81 -2.17
C ARG A 128 -0.58 15.12 -0.86
N THR A 129 -1.72 15.77 -0.92
CA THR A 129 -2.53 16.09 0.26
C THR A 129 -3.15 14.82 0.85
N VAL A 130 -3.64 13.91 0.00
CA VAL A 130 -4.10 12.58 0.46
C VAL A 130 -2.98 11.81 1.14
N ALA A 131 -1.80 11.75 0.54
CA ALA A 131 -0.63 11.09 1.12
C ALA A 131 -0.26 11.71 2.48
N ALA A 132 -0.27 13.04 2.61
CA ALA A 132 -0.03 13.73 3.88
C ALA A 132 -1.06 13.35 4.95
N PHE A 133 -2.35 13.27 4.63
CA PHE A 133 -3.37 12.82 5.58
C PHE A 133 -3.19 11.35 5.97
N ILE A 134 -2.74 10.48 5.06
CA ILE A 134 -2.42 9.09 5.38
C ILE A 134 -1.27 9.04 6.40
N HIS A 135 -0.20 9.82 6.22
CA HIS A 135 0.89 9.92 7.19
C HIS A 135 0.41 10.43 8.56
N LEU A 136 -0.39 11.51 8.59
CA LEU A 136 -0.94 12.06 9.84
C LEU A 136 -1.82 11.05 10.58
N ALA A 137 -2.68 10.33 9.84
CA ALA A 137 -3.51 9.28 10.42
C ALA A 137 -2.65 8.16 11.03
N MET A 138 -1.59 7.75 10.33
CA MET A 138 -0.68 6.72 10.82
C MET A 138 0.13 7.18 12.03
N ILE A 139 0.63 8.42 12.06
CA ILE A 139 1.30 9.00 13.22
C ILE A 139 0.38 8.93 14.44
N ARG A 140 -0.89 9.33 14.30
CA ARG A 140 -1.87 9.22 15.39
C ARG A 140 -2.06 7.77 15.87
N ILE A 141 -2.12 6.80 14.96
CA ILE A 141 -2.26 5.39 15.31
C ILE A 141 -1.03 4.91 16.07
N MET A 142 0.17 5.25 15.61
CA MET A 142 1.44 4.86 16.25
C MET A 142 1.57 5.48 17.65
N LEU A 143 1.28 6.77 17.79
CA LEU A 143 1.32 7.45 19.10
C LEU A 143 0.37 6.81 20.11
N LYS A 144 -0.85 6.47 19.70
CA LYS A 144 -1.81 5.76 20.58
C LYS A 144 -1.28 4.40 21.04
N ARG A 145 -0.59 3.67 20.16
CA ARG A 145 0.01 2.38 20.52
C ARG A 145 1.17 2.53 21.49
N LEU A 146 2.03 3.53 21.27
CA LEU A 146 3.14 3.82 22.18
C LEU A 146 2.65 4.14 23.61
N VAL A 147 1.62 5.00 23.72
CA VAL A 147 1.03 5.33 25.02
C VAL A 147 0.42 4.09 25.68
N ALA A 148 -0.31 3.27 24.93
CA ALA A 148 -0.90 2.04 25.47
C ALA A 148 0.14 1.03 25.96
N SER A 149 1.27 0.90 25.24
CA SER A 149 2.37 0.00 25.64
C SER A 149 3.17 0.50 26.83
N SER A 150 3.15 1.83 27.09
CA SER A 150 3.83 2.44 28.24
C SER A 150 3.01 2.37 29.54
N SER A 151 1.73 2.01 29.43
CA SER A 151 0.79 1.95 30.57
C SER A 151 0.55 0.52 31.08
N SER A 152 1.25 -0.46 30.51
CA SER A 152 1.24 -1.87 30.89
C SER A 152 2.52 -2.28 31.57
#